data_96bc837c917fcc401dc3fc2fc3f203d4
#
_entry.id   96bc837c917fcc401dc3fc2fc3f203d4
#
_cell.length_a   1.000
_cell.length_b   1.000
_cell.length_c   1.000
_cell.angle_alpha   90.00
_cell.angle_beta   90.00
_cell.angle_gamma   90.00
#
_symmetry.space_group_name_H-M   'P 1'
#
loop_
_entity.id
_entity.type
_entity.pdbx_description
1 polymer ?
#
loop_
_entity_poly.entity_id
_entity_poly.type
_entity_poly.pdbx_seq_one_letter_code
_entity_poly.pdbx_strand_id
1 'polypeptide(L)'
;MGEALSQQSPISLSKLTTMRVGGAPKTIKRCETTQELYEAALSAENSDEKFQILAGGSNTVFADDVSDLNVILVANKGIEVLEENQSEIELRVQSGENWDEFVAWCIERGYAGLEAMSGIPGSVGATPVQNVGAYGQEVSQVITSIEFLDFDTQEVSLKPASFFEFSYRNSALKRNLRGVIGFVDFKLQKLGGLSVPMASGQITNHVGAPYGSQLPMTQVRETVLELRSSKGMVVKEDDPNSVSCGSFFTNPVVSHAKSLEFPQDMQKWEMEGGDIKLSAGWLIEHAEIPKGFSLPYSKAAISEKHALAIINKGGASSKEIIELARYVQERVAARWGINLIPEPNLIGF
;
A
#
# COMPACT_ATOMS: atom_id res chain seq x y z
N MET A 1 19.46 -21.05 -40.96
CA MET A 1 19.10 -21.70 -39.68
C MET A 1 19.05 -20.60 -38.65
N GLY A 2 17.86 -20.07 -38.36
CA GLY A 2 17.68 -19.07 -37.31
C GLY A 2 17.59 -19.81 -35.99
N GLU A 3 18.49 -19.50 -35.07
CA GLU A 3 18.37 -19.91 -33.67
C GLU A 3 17.07 -19.32 -33.12
N ALA A 4 16.14 -20.20 -32.78
CA ALA A 4 14.99 -19.84 -31.98
C ALA A 4 15.52 -19.39 -30.62
N LEU A 5 15.45 -18.09 -30.35
CA LEU A 5 15.63 -17.54 -29.01
C LEU A 5 14.66 -18.29 -28.09
N SER A 6 15.20 -19.06 -27.17
CA SER A 6 14.41 -19.74 -26.15
C SER A 6 13.72 -18.64 -25.32
N GLN A 7 12.44 -18.42 -25.55
CA GLN A 7 11.59 -17.61 -24.69
C GLN A 7 11.60 -18.31 -23.33
N GLN A 8 12.39 -17.79 -22.39
CA GLN A 8 12.25 -18.18 -20.99
C GLN A 8 10.82 -17.81 -20.57
N SER A 9 10.08 -18.79 -20.05
CA SER A 9 8.75 -18.53 -19.49
C SER A 9 8.85 -17.40 -18.48
N PRO A 10 7.91 -16.44 -18.50
CA PRO A 10 7.95 -15.33 -17.55
C PRO A 10 7.94 -15.85 -16.11
N ILE A 11 8.65 -15.15 -15.25
CA ILE A 11 8.70 -15.51 -13.83
C ILE A 11 7.31 -15.37 -13.20
N SER A 12 6.98 -16.26 -12.25
CA SER A 12 5.72 -16.17 -11.51
C SER A 12 5.61 -14.84 -10.74
N LEU A 13 4.41 -14.24 -10.75
CA LEU A 13 4.10 -13.00 -10.03
C LEU A 13 4.24 -13.14 -8.51
N SER A 14 4.23 -14.38 -8.00
CA SER A 14 4.59 -14.66 -6.60
C SER A 14 5.96 -14.13 -6.19
N LYS A 15 6.88 -13.94 -7.14
CA LYS A 15 8.21 -13.36 -6.90
C LYS A 15 8.24 -11.82 -6.93
N LEU A 16 7.15 -11.22 -7.39
CA LEU A 16 7.01 -9.77 -7.56
C LEU A 16 5.98 -9.16 -6.59
N THR A 17 5.44 -9.95 -5.67
CA THR A 17 4.47 -9.51 -4.67
C THR A 17 4.91 -9.87 -3.26
N THR A 18 4.53 -9.04 -2.27
CA THR A 18 4.84 -9.31 -0.86
C THR A 18 4.01 -10.47 -0.30
N MET A 19 2.84 -10.77 -0.86
CA MET A 19 2.02 -11.94 -0.52
C MET A 19 2.65 -13.25 -1.02
N ARG A 20 3.55 -13.18 -2.00
CA ARG A 20 4.23 -14.33 -2.63
C ARG A 20 3.24 -15.37 -3.19
N VAL A 21 2.15 -14.90 -3.80
CA VAL A 21 1.20 -15.72 -4.57
C VAL A 21 1.00 -15.12 -5.96
N GLY A 22 0.39 -15.89 -6.87
CA GLY A 22 0.13 -15.52 -8.25
C GLY A 22 0.95 -16.33 -9.26
N GLY A 23 0.31 -16.73 -10.36
CA GLY A 23 0.89 -17.53 -11.42
C GLY A 23 1.88 -16.78 -12.32
N ALA A 24 2.32 -17.45 -13.38
CA ALA A 24 3.13 -16.82 -14.43
C ALA A 24 2.20 -16.09 -15.42
N PRO A 25 2.44 -14.81 -15.70
CA PRO A 25 1.66 -14.05 -16.68
C PRO A 25 2.09 -14.41 -18.13
N LYS A 26 1.35 -13.92 -19.12
CA LYS A 26 1.71 -14.04 -20.55
C LYS A 26 3.06 -13.39 -20.84
N THR A 27 3.23 -12.14 -20.39
CA THR A 27 4.48 -11.37 -20.54
C THR A 27 4.76 -10.52 -19.32
N ILE A 28 6.03 -10.15 -19.12
CA ILE A 28 6.44 -9.09 -18.19
C ILE A 28 7.33 -8.14 -18.97
N LYS A 29 6.91 -6.89 -19.10
CA LYS A 29 7.73 -5.80 -19.64
C LYS A 29 8.18 -4.90 -18.48
N ARG A 30 9.47 -4.93 -18.15
CA ARG A 30 10.10 -4.04 -17.16
C ARG A 30 10.43 -2.71 -17.84
N CYS A 31 9.91 -1.60 -17.31
CA CYS A 31 10.12 -0.25 -17.81
C CYS A 31 11.05 0.51 -16.85
N GLU A 32 12.26 0.80 -17.30
CA GLU A 32 13.31 1.44 -16.49
C GLU A 32 13.33 2.96 -16.66
N THR A 33 12.58 3.48 -17.63
CA THR A 33 12.40 4.91 -17.86
C THR A 33 10.90 5.26 -17.90
N THR A 34 10.56 6.51 -17.62
CA THR A 34 9.19 7.02 -17.72
C THR A 34 8.67 6.95 -19.14
N GLN A 35 9.54 7.18 -20.13
CA GLN A 35 9.20 7.06 -21.55
C GLN A 35 8.77 5.62 -21.91
N GLU A 36 9.59 4.62 -21.54
CA GLU A 36 9.24 3.20 -21.75
C GLU A 36 7.94 2.81 -21.07
N LEU A 37 7.69 3.35 -19.86
CA LEU A 37 6.47 3.09 -19.10
C LEU A 37 5.24 3.62 -19.84
N TYR A 38 5.28 4.85 -20.34
CA TYR A 38 4.17 5.44 -21.08
C TYR A 38 3.93 4.76 -22.43
N GLU A 39 4.98 4.47 -23.17
CA GLU A 39 4.87 3.73 -24.44
C GLU A 39 4.27 2.34 -24.24
N ALA A 40 4.72 1.62 -23.20
CA ALA A 40 4.19 0.30 -22.88
C ALA A 40 2.72 0.37 -22.45
N ALA A 41 2.37 1.35 -21.61
CA ALA A 41 1.01 1.53 -21.11
C ALA A 41 0.04 1.92 -22.22
N LEU A 42 0.40 2.87 -23.09
CA LEU A 42 -0.42 3.26 -24.25
C LEU A 42 -0.58 2.12 -25.25
N SER A 43 0.50 1.38 -25.51
CA SER A 43 0.43 0.20 -26.40
C SER A 43 -0.52 -0.87 -25.86
N ALA A 44 -0.49 -1.11 -24.55
CA ALA A 44 -1.37 -2.07 -23.89
C ALA A 44 -2.83 -1.58 -23.86
N GLU A 45 -3.07 -0.32 -23.54
CA GLU A 45 -4.41 0.28 -23.52
C GLU A 45 -5.08 0.26 -24.90
N ASN A 46 -4.31 0.48 -25.96
CA ASN A 46 -4.80 0.45 -27.34
C ASN A 46 -4.89 -0.97 -27.94
N SER A 47 -4.61 -1.99 -27.15
CA SER A 47 -4.74 -3.40 -27.54
C SER A 47 -5.99 -4.03 -26.93
N ASP A 48 -6.46 -5.15 -27.51
CA ASP A 48 -7.55 -5.96 -26.93
C ASP A 48 -7.05 -6.92 -25.83
N GLU A 49 -5.77 -6.84 -25.45
CA GLU A 49 -5.16 -7.76 -24.50
C GLU A 49 -5.30 -7.26 -23.05
N LYS A 50 -5.50 -8.20 -22.13
CA LYS A 50 -5.51 -7.86 -20.70
C LYS A 50 -4.12 -7.44 -20.25
N PHE A 51 -4.04 -6.35 -19.51
CA PHE A 51 -2.79 -5.92 -18.90
C PHE A 51 -2.97 -5.40 -17.47
N GLN A 52 -1.87 -5.40 -16.73
CA GLN A 52 -1.79 -4.86 -15.38
C GLN A 52 -0.48 -4.09 -15.19
N ILE A 53 -0.58 -2.86 -14.71
CA ILE A 53 0.57 -2.10 -14.26
C ILE A 53 0.90 -2.55 -12.84
N LEU A 54 2.13 -3.00 -12.63
CA LEU A 54 2.63 -3.50 -11.36
C LEU A 54 3.83 -2.66 -10.90
N ALA A 55 3.73 -2.13 -9.71
CA ALA A 55 4.82 -1.45 -9.04
C ALA A 55 5.48 -2.38 -7.99
N GLY A 56 5.60 -2.00 -6.74
CA GLY A 56 6.22 -2.83 -5.69
C GLY A 56 5.43 -4.08 -5.25
N GLY A 57 4.25 -4.34 -5.82
CA GLY A 57 3.47 -5.56 -5.56
C GLY A 57 3.04 -5.78 -4.10
N SER A 58 3.02 -4.72 -3.29
CA SER A 58 2.75 -4.82 -1.86
C SER A 58 1.26 -4.78 -1.50
N ASN A 59 0.40 -4.41 -2.45
CA ASN A 59 -1.05 -4.32 -2.25
C ASN A 59 -1.84 -4.97 -3.39
N THR A 60 -1.34 -6.07 -3.93
CA THR A 60 -1.95 -6.80 -5.04
C THR A 60 -1.88 -8.30 -4.81
N VAL A 61 -2.98 -9.00 -5.04
CA VAL A 61 -3.08 -10.46 -5.04
C VAL A 61 -3.47 -10.89 -6.45
N PHE A 62 -2.60 -11.65 -7.10
CA PHE A 62 -2.87 -12.23 -8.41
C PHE A 62 -3.42 -13.64 -8.26
N ALA A 63 -4.33 -14.04 -9.13
CA ALA A 63 -4.81 -15.41 -9.22
C ALA A 63 -3.69 -16.40 -9.60
N ASP A 64 -3.93 -17.68 -9.32
CA ASP A 64 -2.97 -18.75 -9.66
C ASP A 64 -2.87 -18.96 -11.19
N ASP A 65 -3.93 -18.66 -11.95
CA ASP A 65 -3.91 -18.61 -13.41
C ASP A 65 -4.09 -17.16 -13.89
N VAL A 66 -3.04 -16.62 -14.47
CA VAL A 66 -2.96 -15.30 -15.09
C VAL A 66 -2.20 -15.39 -16.44
N SER A 67 -2.28 -16.55 -17.08
CA SER A 67 -1.55 -16.86 -18.33
C SER A 67 -1.95 -16.00 -19.54
N ASP A 68 -3.07 -15.30 -19.46
CA ASP A 68 -3.55 -14.34 -20.46
C ASP A 68 -3.19 -12.87 -20.15
N LEU A 69 -2.52 -12.61 -19.01
CA LEU A 69 -2.23 -11.27 -18.52
C LEU A 69 -0.84 -10.79 -18.97
N ASN A 70 -0.78 -9.58 -19.53
CA ASN A 70 0.47 -8.86 -19.76
C ASN A 70 0.76 -7.97 -18.55
N VAL A 71 1.98 -7.97 -18.04
CA VAL A 71 2.39 -7.15 -16.89
C VAL A 71 3.38 -6.09 -17.32
N ILE A 72 3.11 -4.84 -16.98
CA ILE A 72 4.00 -3.70 -17.14
C ILE A 72 4.58 -3.39 -15.76
N LEU A 73 5.87 -3.70 -15.58
CA LEU A 73 6.55 -3.52 -14.30
C LEU A 73 7.19 -2.13 -14.25
N VAL A 74 6.73 -1.32 -13.30
CA VAL A 74 7.25 0.04 -13.06
C VAL A 74 8.60 -0.04 -12.37
N ALA A 75 9.67 0.41 -13.04
CA ALA A 75 11.03 0.32 -12.55
C ALA A 75 11.89 1.58 -12.83
N ASN A 76 11.26 2.67 -13.27
CA ASN A 76 11.92 3.95 -13.49
C ASN A 76 12.39 4.55 -12.15
N LYS A 77 13.64 5.06 -12.15
CA LYS A 77 14.35 5.51 -10.96
C LYS A 77 14.86 6.96 -11.10
N GLY A 78 14.96 7.63 -9.98
CA GLY A 78 15.57 8.95 -9.88
C GLY A 78 14.86 9.84 -8.86
N ILE A 79 15.65 10.65 -8.15
CA ILE A 79 15.22 11.70 -7.24
C ILE A 79 15.88 12.97 -7.70
N GLU A 80 15.11 13.99 -8.01
CA GLU A 80 15.56 15.30 -8.45
C GLU A 80 15.12 16.37 -7.45
N VAL A 81 16.01 17.29 -7.11
CA VAL A 81 15.68 18.48 -6.31
C VAL A 81 15.18 19.56 -7.27
N LEU A 82 13.90 19.95 -7.14
CA LEU A 82 13.32 21.00 -7.96
C LEU A 82 13.58 22.38 -7.37
N GLU A 83 13.37 22.51 -6.06
CA GLU A 83 13.58 23.74 -5.32
C GLU A 83 14.01 23.44 -3.89
N GLU A 84 14.93 24.22 -3.34
CA GLU A 84 15.35 24.11 -1.95
C GLU A 84 15.60 25.49 -1.36
N ASN A 85 15.05 25.72 -0.16
CA ASN A 85 15.30 26.93 0.61
C ASN A 85 15.63 26.58 2.09
N GLN A 86 15.61 27.56 2.99
CA GLN A 86 15.96 27.34 4.40
C GLN A 86 14.95 26.49 5.16
N SER A 87 13.66 26.49 4.79
CA SER A 87 12.56 25.84 5.51
C SER A 87 11.94 24.64 4.80
N GLU A 88 12.11 24.54 3.49
CA GLU A 88 11.41 23.56 2.66
C GLU A 88 12.31 23.06 1.52
N ILE A 89 11.95 21.88 1.01
CA ILE A 89 12.52 21.30 -0.21
C ILE A 89 11.38 20.74 -1.07
N GLU A 90 11.48 20.94 -2.38
CA GLU A 90 10.64 20.28 -3.38
C GLU A 90 11.44 19.22 -4.14
N LEU A 91 10.89 17.99 -4.18
CA LEU A 91 11.53 16.81 -4.76
C LEU A 91 10.64 16.20 -5.82
N ARG A 92 11.20 15.89 -6.98
CA ARG A 92 10.60 15.02 -7.99
C ARG A 92 11.13 13.61 -7.83
N VAL A 93 10.24 12.63 -7.68
CA VAL A 93 10.63 11.26 -7.42
C VAL A 93 9.95 10.32 -8.42
N GLN A 94 10.74 9.53 -9.14
CA GLN A 94 10.26 8.61 -10.14
C GLN A 94 9.38 7.51 -9.50
N SER A 95 8.31 7.09 -10.20
CA SER A 95 7.28 6.21 -9.65
C SER A 95 7.78 4.83 -9.23
N GLY A 96 8.84 4.33 -9.83
CA GLY A 96 9.47 3.05 -9.48
C GLY A 96 10.45 3.11 -8.30
N GLU A 97 10.70 4.28 -7.67
CA GLU A 97 11.54 4.35 -6.47
C GLU A 97 10.94 3.52 -5.33
N ASN A 98 11.80 2.84 -4.56
CA ASN A 98 11.36 2.13 -3.37
C ASN A 98 10.90 3.13 -2.32
N TRP A 99 9.69 2.94 -1.79
CA TRP A 99 9.10 3.89 -0.85
C TRP A 99 9.89 4.01 0.46
N ASP A 100 10.24 2.89 1.11
CA ASP A 100 10.94 2.96 2.40
C ASP A 100 12.39 3.45 2.26
N GLU A 101 13.06 3.14 1.15
CA GLU A 101 14.38 3.70 0.83
C GLU A 101 14.29 5.22 0.60
N PHE A 102 13.25 5.71 -0.08
CA PHE A 102 13.01 7.14 -0.24
C PHE A 102 12.74 7.83 1.09
N VAL A 103 11.91 7.23 1.97
CA VAL A 103 11.67 7.77 3.31
C VAL A 103 12.98 7.82 4.12
N ALA A 104 13.79 6.77 4.10
CA ALA A 104 15.09 6.74 4.76
C ALA A 104 16.03 7.83 4.22
N TRP A 105 16.09 7.98 2.91
CA TRP A 105 16.88 9.01 2.22
C TRP A 105 16.47 10.44 2.64
N CYS A 106 15.15 10.68 2.83
CA CYS A 106 14.65 11.96 3.33
C CYS A 106 15.07 12.22 4.78
N ILE A 107 14.94 11.20 5.65
CA ILE A 107 15.30 11.30 7.07
C ILE A 107 16.79 11.60 7.24
N GLU A 108 17.66 10.90 6.52
CA GLU A 108 19.11 11.12 6.54
C GLU A 108 19.52 12.56 6.17
N ARG A 109 18.69 13.22 5.34
CA ARG A 109 18.92 14.61 4.89
C ARG A 109 18.17 15.66 5.69
N GLY A 110 17.40 15.25 6.68
CA GLY A 110 16.65 16.17 7.54
C GLY A 110 15.36 16.70 6.89
N TYR A 111 14.78 15.98 5.92
CA TYR A 111 13.52 16.33 5.24
C TYR A 111 12.35 15.63 5.90
N ALA A 112 11.57 16.40 6.67
CA ALA A 112 10.47 15.92 7.51
C ALA A 112 9.13 15.89 6.75
N GLY A 113 8.23 14.99 7.19
CA GLY A 113 6.88 14.84 6.68
C GLY A 113 6.51 13.43 6.22
N LEU A 114 7.48 12.50 6.17
CA LEU A 114 7.30 11.12 5.72
C LEU A 114 7.66 10.08 6.80
N GLU A 115 8.27 10.49 7.89
CA GLU A 115 8.94 9.64 8.86
C GLU A 115 8.04 8.59 9.52
N ALA A 116 6.74 8.90 9.75
CA ALA A 116 5.79 7.94 10.31
C ALA A 116 5.32 6.89 9.30
N MET A 117 5.65 7.04 8.01
CA MET A 117 5.37 6.08 6.96
C MET A 117 6.56 5.15 6.64
N SER A 118 7.56 5.11 7.51
CA SER A 118 8.72 4.21 7.42
C SER A 118 8.30 2.75 7.42
N GLY A 119 9.03 1.92 6.68
CA GLY A 119 8.81 0.47 6.61
C GLY A 119 7.57 0.03 5.86
N ILE A 120 6.84 0.93 5.17
CA ILE A 120 5.75 0.56 4.27
C ILE A 120 6.37 0.02 2.98
N PRO A 121 6.08 -1.23 2.57
CA PRO A 121 6.60 -1.77 1.33
C PRO A 121 5.87 -1.17 0.12
N GLY A 122 6.56 -1.12 -1.02
CA GLY A 122 5.98 -0.65 -2.27
C GLY A 122 6.87 0.34 -2.99
N SER A 123 6.31 1.10 -3.93
CA SER A 123 7.01 2.14 -4.68
C SER A 123 6.32 3.50 -4.55
N VAL A 124 7.07 4.56 -4.83
CA VAL A 124 6.60 5.95 -4.74
C VAL A 124 5.33 6.16 -5.55
N GLY A 125 5.30 5.73 -6.82
CA GLY A 125 4.12 5.92 -7.70
C GLY A 125 2.88 5.11 -7.29
N ALA A 126 3.02 4.12 -6.40
CA ALA A 126 1.88 3.39 -5.86
C ALA A 126 1.24 4.10 -4.65
N THR A 127 1.96 5.01 -3.98
CA THR A 127 1.47 5.65 -2.76
C THR A 127 0.26 6.56 -2.95
N PRO A 128 0.10 7.31 -4.08
CA PRO A 128 -1.09 8.13 -4.32
C PRO A 128 -2.36 7.30 -4.57
N VAL A 129 -2.24 6.07 -5.09
CA VAL A 129 -3.39 5.26 -5.52
C VAL A 129 -4.42 5.09 -4.41
N GLN A 130 -3.97 4.84 -3.19
CA GLN A 130 -4.86 4.70 -2.03
C GLN A 130 -4.51 5.65 -0.88
N ASN A 131 -3.86 6.78 -1.20
CA ASN A 131 -3.43 7.74 -0.19
C ASN A 131 -2.73 7.04 0.98
N VAL A 132 -1.59 6.41 0.70
CA VAL A 132 -0.84 5.63 1.70
C VAL A 132 -0.58 6.47 2.93
N GLY A 133 -0.78 5.86 4.10
CA GLY A 133 -0.55 6.55 5.36
C GLY A 133 -0.44 5.59 6.54
N ALA A 134 0.25 6.03 7.57
CA ALA A 134 0.41 5.34 8.84
C ALA A 134 0.65 6.33 9.96
N TYR A 135 0.22 5.98 11.16
CA TYR A 135 0.48 6.75 12.40
C TYR A 135 0.14 8.24 12.31
N GLY A 136 -0.94 8.58 11.60
CA GLY A 136 -1.43 9.96 11.47
C GLY A 136 -0.78 10.78 10.36
N GLN A 137 0.18 10.24 9.61
CA GLN A 137 0.67 10.81 8.36
C GLN A 137 0.02 10.12 7.16
N GLU A 138 -0.25 10.89 6.11
CA GLU A 138 -0.72 10.43 4.81
C GLU A 138 0.09 11.11 3.71
N VAL A 139 0.34 10.38 2.61
CA VAL A 139 1.18 10.88 1.51
C VAL A 139 0.61 12.14 0.85
N SER A 140 -0.72 12.29 0.82
CA SER A 140 -1.39 13.48 0.31
C SER A 140 -1.04 14.77 1.04
N GLN A 141 -0.54 14.70 2.27
CA GLN A 141 -0.14 15.88 3.05
C GLN A 141 1.13 16.56 2.51
N VAL A 142 1.89 15.84 1.70
CA VAL A 142 3.20 16.31 1.19
C VAL A 142 3.31 16.25 -0.35
N ILE A 143 2.35 15.65 -1.06
CA ILE A 143 2.30 15.66 -2.53
C ILE A 143 1.87 17.05 -3.00
N THR A 144 2.63 17.64 -3.94
CA THR A 144 2.27 18.89 -4.63
C THR A 144 1.64 18.62 -5.98
N SER A 145 2.26 17.73 -6.77
CA SER A 145 1.79 17.37 -8.11
C SER A 145 2.22 15.95 -8.49
N ILE A 146 1.59 15.42 -9.52
CA ILE A 146 1.87 14.09 -10.07
C ILE A 146 1.86 14.19 -11.59
N GLU A 147 2.91 13.69 -12.26
CA GLU A 147 2.85 13.47 -13.70
C GLU A 147 2.03 12.22 -13.99
N PHE A 148 1.00 12.40 -14.78
CA PHE A 148 -0.01 11.39 -15.01
C PHE A 148 -0.29 11.25 -16.51
N LEU A 149 -0.16 10.03 -17.02
CA LEU A 149 -0.68 9.62 -18.32
C LEU A 149 -2.13 9.18 -18.12
N ASP A 150 -3.07 9.92 -18.62
CA ASP A 150 -4.50 9.63 -18.60
C ASP A 150 -4.87 8.74 -19.79
N PHE A 151 -5.49 7.57 -19.55
CA PHE A 151 -5.87 6.66 -20.62
C PHE A 151 -7.08 7.13 -21.44
N ASP A 152 -7.95 7.92 -20.85
CA ASP A 152 -9.14 8.43 -21.56
C ASP A 152 -8.77 9.50 -22.57
N THR A 153 -7.80 10.37 -22.25
CA THR A 153 -7.31 11.43 -23.15
C THR A 153 -6.04 11.05 -23.90
N GLN A 154 -5.32 10.02 -23.45
CA GLN A 154 -3.99 9.60 -23.92
C GLN A 154 -2.92 10.70 -23.81
N GLU A 155 -3.13 11.66 -22.92
CA GLU A 155 -2.21 12.78 -22.68
C GLU A 155 -1.43 12.62 -21.39
N VAL A 156 -0.16 12.99 -21.42
CA VAL A 156 0.69 13.15 -20.23
C VAL A 156 0.60 14.58 -19.75
N SER A 157 0.30 14.75 -18.46
CA SER A 157 0.24 16.11 -17.88
C SER A 157 0.58 16.10 -16.40
N LEU A 158 1.14 17.21 -15.92
CA LEU A 158 1.35 17.44 -14.50
C LEU A 158 0.05 17.89 -13.86
N LYS A 159 -0.48 17.10 -12.94
CA LYS A 159 -1.74 17.37 -12.24
C LYS A 159 -1.46 17.78 -10.80
N PRO A 160 -2.13 18.79 -10.25
CA PRO A 160 -2.00 19.16 -8.83
C PRO A 160 -2.58 18.04 -7.93
N ALA A 161 -2.11 17.93 -6.69
CA ALA A 161 -2.57 16.92 -5.74
C ALA A 161 -4.11 16.92 -5.58
N SER A 162 -4.77 18.09 -5.63
CA SER A 162 -6.23 18.22 -5.54
C SER A 162 -7.01 17.49 -6.64
N PHE A 163 -6.41 17.29 -7.81
CA PHE A 163 -7.02 16.55 -8.92
C PHE A 163 -7.33 15.09 -8.56
N PHE A 164 -6.56 14.50 -7.65
CA PHE A 164 -6.68 13.08 -7.27
C PHE A 164 -7.68 12.83 -6.14
N GLU A 165 -8.31 13.87 -5.58
CA GLU A 165 -9.39 13.78 -4.58
C GLU A 165 -9.07 12.79 -3.45
N PHE A 166 -7.93 12.96 -2.81
CA PHE A 166 -7.45 12.11 -1.75
C PHE A 166 -8.39 12.08 -0.54
N SER A 167 -8.60 10.89 0.01
CA SER A 167 -9.30 10.66 1.27
C SER A 167 -8.76 9.40 1.95
N TYR A 168 -9.31 9.02 3.10
CA TYR A 168 -8.84 7.85 3.83
C TYR A 168 -8.85 6.58 2.97
N ARG A 169 -7.66 6.03 2.69
CA ARG A 169 -7.44 4.85 1.84
C ARG A 169 -8.10 4.93 0.47
N ASN A 170 -8.20 6.14 -0.09
CA ASN A 170 -8.91 6.36 -1.33
C ASN A 170 -8.33 7.54 -2.14
N SER A 171 -8.51 7.49 -3.45
CA SER A 171 -8.24 8.58 -4.40
C SER A 171 -9.09 8.39 -5.66
N ALA A 172 -9.08 9.35 -6.58
CA ALA A 172 -9.67 9.18 -7.91
C ALA A 172 -9.08 7.98 -8.66
N LEU A 173 -7.75 7.72 -8.51
CA LEU A 173 -7.06 6.56 -9.11
C LEU A 173 -7.60 5.21 -8.61
N LYS A 174 -8.01 5.12 -7.35
CA LYS A 174 -8.60 3.89 -6.81
C LYS A 174 -10.04 3.70 -7.24
N ARG A 175 -10.76 4.78 -7.54
CA ARG A 175 -12.18 4.72 -7.93
C ARG A 175 -12.37 4.46 -9.41
N ASN A 176 -11.94 5.36 -10.26
CA ASN A 176 -12.28 5.34 -11.69
C ASN A 176 -11.29 6.06 -12.60
N LEU A 177 -10.32 6.80 -12.08
CA LEU A 177 -9.31 7.45 -12.91
C LEU A 177 -8.31 6.40 -13.41
N ARG A 178 -8.26 6.21 -14.71
CA ARG A 178 -7.43 5.18 -15.37
C ARG A 178 -6.19 5.82 -15.97
N GLY A 179 -5.02 5.26 -15.68
CA GLY A 179 -3.77 5.78 -16.22
C GLY A 179 -2.53 5.33 -15.46
N VAL A 180 -1.42 6.02 -15.70
CA VAL A 180 -0.11 5.70 -15.15
C VAL A 180 0.58 6.92 -14.56
N ILE A 181 1.18 6.75 -13.40
CA ILE A 181 2.00 7.77 -12.75
C ILE A 181 3.46 7.62 -13.22
N GLY A 182 4.03 8.68 -13.78
CA GLY A 182 5.44 8.76 -14.17
C GLY A 182 6.34 9.13 -13.01
N PHE A 183 5.99 10.20 -12.31
CA PHE A 183 6.67 10.66 -11.09
C PHE A 183 5.69 11.37 -10.15
N VAL A 184 6.15 11.60 -8.92
CA VAL A 184 5.42 12.33 -7.88
C VAL A 184 6.30 13.45 -7.36
N ASP A 185 5.76 14.66 -7.29
CA ASP A 185 6.43 15.81 -6.68
C ASP A 185 6.00 15.95 -5.22
N PHE A 186 6.98 16.08 -4.33
CA PHE A 186 6.79 16.20 -2.88
C PHE A 186 7.35 17.50 -2.36
N LYS A 187 6.65 18.11 -1.41
CA LYS A 187 7.13 19.24 -0.64
C LYS A 187 7.33 18.86 0.81
N LEU A 188 8.57 18.88 1.29
CA LEU A 188 8.96 18.44 2.61
C LEU A 188 9.55 19.60 3.41
N GLN A 189 9.48 19.50 4.74
CA GLN A 189 9.95 20.54 5.66
C GLN A 189 11.38 20.27 6.13
N LYS A 190 12.15 21.35 6.36
CA LYS A 190 13.50 21.32 6.96
C LYS A 190 13.42 21.79 8.41
N LEU A 191 13.26 20.87 9.35
CA LEU A 191 13.00 21.14 10.76
C LEU A 191 14.23 20.84 11.66
N GLY A 192 15.44 20.90 11.09
CA GLY A 192 16.68 20.68 11.85
C GLY A 192 16.83 19.24 12.37
N GLY A 193 16.29 18.25 11.66
CA GLY A 193 16.32 16.85 12.06
C GLY A 193 15.16 16.42 12.95
N LEU A 194 14.24 17.32 13.26
CA LEU A 194 12.99 17.00 13.97
C LEU A 194 11.88 16.62 12.98
N SER A 195 10.98 15.78 13.44
CA SER A 195 9.77 15.40 12.73
C SER A 195 8.77 16.54 12.64
N VAL A 196 7.76 16.41 11.79
CA VAL A 196 6.51 17.16 12.01
C VAL A 196 5.86 16.74 13.33
N PRO A 197 4.94 17.55 13.91
CA PRO A 197 4.23 17.16 15.14
C PRO A 197 3.54 15.79 15.02
N MET A 198 3.87 14.86 15.92
CA MET A 198 3.39 13.47 15.86
C MET A 198 1.91 13.34 16.21
N ALA A 199 1.07 13.11 15.23
CA ALA A 199 -0.36 12.86 15.36
C ALA A 199 -0.71 11.38 15.66
N SER A 200 0.16 10.69 16.43
CA SER A 200 -0.02 9.28 16.77
C SER A 200 0.31 9.00 18.22
N GLY A 201 -0.72 8.67 19.00
CA GLY A 201 -0.53 8.19 20.36
C GLY A 201 0.29 6.90 20.46
N GLN A 202 0.34 6.07 19.44
CA GLN A 202 1.16 4.85 19.46
C GLN A 202 2.65 5.20 19.46
N ILE A 203 3.08 6.17 18.65
CA ILE A 203 4.48 6.62 18.62
C ILE A 203 4.82 7.37 19.90
N THR A 204 4.03 8.40 20.24
CA THR A 204 4.34 9.26 21.40
C THR A 204 4.32 8.50 22.72
N ASN A 205 3.39 7.57 22.93
CA ASN A 205 3.37 6.71 24.12
C ASN A 205 4.57 5.76 24.16
N HIS A 206 5.01 5.22 23.01
CA HIS A 206 6.16 4.30 22.93
C HIS A 206 7.45 5.00 23.39
N VAL A 207 7.63 6.27 23.03
CA VAL A 207 8.82 7.06 23.38
C VAL A 207 8.66 7.88 24.66
N GLY A 208 7.49 7.83 25.31
CA GLY A 208 7.22 8.60 26.54
C GLY A 208 7.06 10.11 26.32
N ALA A 209 6.64 10.55 25.12
CA ALA A 209 6.46 11.96 24.77
C ALA A 209 4.96 12.35 24.75
N PRO A 210 4.62 13.64 24.98
CA PRO A 210 3.27 14.14 24.79
C PRO A 210 2.79 14.02 23.33
N TYR A 211 1.48 13.85 23.14
CA TYR A 211 0.85 13.91 21.81
C TYR A 211 1.12 15.27 21.15
N GLY A 212 1.47 15.26 19.87
CA GLY A 212 1.83 16.47 19.11
C GLY A 212 3.29 16.91 19.27
N SER A 213 4.13 16.17 20.00
CA SER A 213 5.56 16.46 20.09
C SER A 213 6.26 16.31 18.75
N GLN A 214 7.25 17.16 18.51
CA GLN A 214 8.28 16.95 17.47
C GLN A 214 9.40 16.10 18.08
N LEU A 215 9.80 15.05 17.38
CA LEU A 215 10.80 14.08 17.83
C LEU A 215 11.95 14.03 16.82
N PRO A 216 13.15 13.59 17.18
CA PRO A 216 14.19 13.27 16.20
C PRO A 216 13.63 12.29 15.16
N MET A 217 13.76 12.61 13.86
CA MET A 217 13.17 11.78 12.80
C MET A 217 13.73 10.36 12.79
N THR A 218 15.00 10.18 13.17
CA THR A 218 15.62 8.84 13.32
C THR A 218 14.92 8.03 14.40
N GLN A 219 14.61 8.65 15.55
CA GLN A 219 13.85 8.00 16.62
C GLN A 219 12.43 7.64 16.18
N VAL A 220 11.75 8.52 15.41
CA VAL A 220 10.43 8.21 14.85
C VAL A 220 10.53 6.99 13.93
N ARG A 221 11.52 6.96 13.00
CA ARG A 221 11.71 5.82 12.11
C ARG A 221 11.97 4.53 12.87
N GLU A 222 12.87 4.53 13.84
CA GLU A 222 13.17 3.35 14.68
C GLU A 222 11.92 2.85 15.38
N THR A 223 11.18 3.74 16.06
CA THR A 223 9.91 3.42 16.73
C THR A 223 8.88 2.83 15.78
N VAL A 224 8.71 3.43 14.60
CA VAL A 224 7.76 2.94 13.58
C VAL A 224 8.17 1.55 13.10
N LEU A 225 9.45 1.32 12.81
CA LEU A 225 9.94 0.02 12.37
C LEU A 225 9.75 -1.06 13.46
N GLU A 226 9.95 -0.74 14.73
CA GLU A 226 9.67 -1.63 15.86
C GLU A 226 8.18 -1.96 15.96
N LEU A 227 7.31 -0.94 15.98
CA LEU A 227 5.86 -1.11 16.04
C LEU A 227 5.30 -1.90 14.85
N ARG A 228 5.83 -1.69 13.65
CA ARG A 228 5.45 -2.43 12.46
C ARG A 228 5.98 -3.86 12.46
N SER A 229 7.24 -4.07 12.89
CA SER A 229 7.84 -5.40 13.02
C SER A 229 7.11 -6.26 14.04
N SER A 230 6.69 -5.69 15.17
CA SER A 230 5.90 -6.40 16.18
C SER A 230 4.55 -6.90 15.64
N LYS A 231 4.02 -6.25 14.59
CA LYS A 231 2.80 -6.63 13.88
C LYS A 231 3.04 -7.47 12.60
N GLY A 232 4.29 -7.84 12.29
CA GLY A 232 4.63 -8.54 11.03
C GLY A 232 4.44 -7.69 9.78
N MET A 233 4.48 -6.35 9.89
CA MET A 233 4.22 -5.42 8.77
C MET A 233 5.49 -4.81 8.15
N VAL A 234 6.66 -5.29 8.55
CA VAL A 234 7.94 -5.04 7.87
C VAL A 234 8.36 -6.35 7.21
N VAL A 235 8.55 -6.32 5.90
CA VAL A 235 8.91 -7.52 5.13
C VAL A 235 10.25 -8.07 5.61
N LYS A 236 10.26 -9.33 6.07
CA LYS A 236 11.45 -10.07 6.49
C LYS A 236 11.44 -11.45 5.85
N GLU A 237 12.60 -11.92 5.44
CA GLU A 237 12.72 -13.19 4.70
C GLU A 237 12.35 -14.41 5.57
N ASP A 238 12.72 -14.35 6.84
CA ASP A 238 12.59 -15.42 7.85
C ASP A 238 11.32 -15.31 8.71
N ASP A 239 10.48 -14.28 8.53
CA ASP A 239 9.23 -14.11 9.28
C ASP A 239 8.00 -14.35 8.39
N PRO A 240 7.35 -15.54 8.47
CA PRO A 240 6.15 -15.82 7.69
C PRO A 240 4.99 -14.86 8.00
N ASN A 241 4.95 -14.24 9.18
CA ASN A 241 3.95 -13.22 9.51
C ASN A 241 4.10 -11.94 8.69
N SER A 242 5.24 -11.72 8.03
CA SER A 242 5.48 -10.59 7.15
C SER A 242 5.11 -10.84 5.68
N VAL A 243 4.80 -12.10 5.30
CA VAL A 243 4.43 -12.47 3.93
C VAL A 243 2.94 -12.20 3.72
N SER A 244 2.61 -10.95 3.47
CA SER A 244 1.23 -10.43 3.38
C SER A 244 1.15 -9.19 2.50
N CYS A 245 -0.07 -8.67 2.31
CA CYS A 245 -0.33 -7.34 1.73
C CYS A 245 -0.54 -6.26 2.82
N GLY A 246 -0.03 -6.46 4.04
CA GLY A 246 -0.41 -5.63 5.18
C GLY A 246 -1.81 -5.96 5.67
N SER A 247 -2.59 -4.95 6.07
CA SER A 247 -4.00 -5.14 6.41
C SER A 247 -4.78 -5.59 5.18
N PHE A 248 -5.46 -6.74 5.27
CA PHE A 248 -6.23 -7.26 4.14
C PHE A 248 -7.60 -6.60 3.99
N PHE A 249 -8.12 -6.01 5.06
CA PHE A 249 -9.38 -5.28 5.05
C PHE A 249 -9.22 -3.86 5.57
N THR A 250 -9.97 -2.94 4.99
CA THR A 250 -10.07 -1.58 5.51
C THR A 250 -10.89 -1.55 6.80
N ASN A 251 -10.60 -0.60 7.68
CA ASN A 251 -11.45 -0.31 8.82
C ASN A 251 -12.79 0.26 8.32
N PRO A 252 -13.94 -0.37 8.63
CA PRO A 252 -15.24 0.10 8.15
C PRO A 252 -15.60 1.44 8.78
N VAL A 253 -16.17 2.33 7.96
CA VAL A 253 -16.72 3.62 8.40
C VAL A 253 -18.23 3.48 8.44
N VAL A 254 -18.85 3.87 9.56
CA VAL A 254 -20.30 3.80 9.79
C VAL A 254 -20.79 5.13 10.35
N SER A 255 -22.11 5.39 10.22
CA SER A 255 -22.71 6.56 10.86
C SER A 255 -22.55 6.50 12.39
N HIS A 256 -22.52 7.65 13.06
CA HIS A 256 -22.47 7.71 14.51
C HIS A 256 -23.58 6.87 15.16
N ALA A 257 -24.82 6.93 14.64
CA ALA A 257 -25.95 6.14 15.15
C ALA A 257 -25.68 4.63 15.08
N LYS A 258 -25.14 4.13 13.95
CA LYS A 258 -24.77 2.71 13.79
C LYS A 258 -23.64 2.30 14.73
N SER A 259 -22.70 3.20 15.02
CA SER A 259 -21.57 2.90 15.91
C SER A 259 -21.98 2.63 17.36
N LEU A 260 -23.15 3.10 17.79
CA LEU A 260 -23.70 2.86 19.14
C LEU A 260 -24.18 1.41 19.34
N GLU A 261 -24.40 0.66 18.27
CA GLU A 261 -24.76 -0.78 18.35
C GLU A 261 -23.56 -1.66 18.75
N PHE A 262 -22.33 -1.13 18.71
CA PHE A 262 -21.12 -1.88 19.02
C PHE A 262 -20.65 -1.65 20.45
N PRO A 263 -20.02 -2.65 21.10
CA PRO A 263 -19.52 -2.56 22.45
C PRO A 263 -18.64 -1.33 22.73
N GLN A 264 -18.67 -0.83 23.96
CA GLN A 264 -17.90 0.36 24.33
C GLN A 264 -16.38 0.14 24.38
N ASP A 265 -15.94 -1.08 24.63
CA ASP A 265 -14.54 -1.51 24.65
C ASP A 265 -13.95 -1.70 23.23
N MET A 266 -14.79 -1.68 22.19
CA MET A 266 -14.32 -1.67 20.82
C MET A 266 -13.58 -0.38 20.52
N GLN A 267 -12.38 -0.49 19.95
CA GLN A 267 -11.62 0.66 19.48
C GLN A 267 -12.32 1.33 18.29
N LYS A 268 -12.63 2.60 18.45
CA LYS A 268 -13.35 3.45 17.48
C LYS A 268 -12.60 4.77 17.30
N TRP A 269 -12.73 5.37 16.13
CA TRP A 269 -12.12 6.68 15.84
C TRP A 269 -13.17 7.56 15.14
N GLU A 270 -13.35 8.74 15.66
CA GLU A 270 -14.19 9.77 15.02
C GLU A 270 -13.51 10.26 13.74
N MET A 271 -14.30 10.41 12.67
CA MET A 271 -13.87 10.92 11.39
C MET A 271 -14.37 12.35 11.22
N GLU A 272 -13.71 13.11 10.35
CA GLU A 272 -14.22 14.39 9.90
C GLU A 272 -15.63 14.20 9.28
N GLY A 273 -16.61 15.00 9.73
CA GLY A 273 -18.02 14.83 9.32
C GLY A 273 -18.88 14.00 10.29
N GLY A 274 -18.29 13.46 11.37
CA GLY A 274 -19.04 12.80 12.46
C GLY A 274 -19.31 11.31 12.26
N ASP A 275 -18.86 10.71 11.17
CA ASP A 275 -18.85 9.26 11.00
C ASP A 275 -17.79 8.61 11.90
N ILE A 276 -17.97 7.33 12.18
CA ILE A 276 -17.10 6.56 13.07
C ILE A 276 -16.42 5.43 12.34
N LYS A 277 -15.09 5.40 12.40
CA LYS A 277 -14.27 4.30 11.90
C LYS A 277 -14.15 3.22 12.99
N LEU A 278 -14.55 1.98 12.66
CA LEU A 278 -14.51 0.83 13.56
C LEU A 278 -13.24 0.01 13.34
N SER A 279 -12.73 -0.63 14.40
CA SER A 279 -11.60 -1.55 14.30
C SER A 279 -12.00 -2.85 13.60
N ALA A 280 -11.60 -3.04 12.34
CA ALA A 280 -11.84 -4.29 11.63
C ALA A 280 -11.10 -5.47 12.29
N GLY A 281 -9.93 -5.26 12.87
CA GLY A 281 -9.21 -6.28 13.64
C GLY A 281 -10.01 -6.77 14.84
N TRP A 282 -10.63 -5.85 15.59
CA TRP A 282 -11.52 -6.20 16.70
C TRP A 282 -12.73 -7.00 16.22
N LEU A 283 -13.37 -6.57 15.11
CA LEU A 283 -14.52 -7.28 14.52
C LEU A 283 -14.18 -8.72 14.15
N ILE A 284 -13.01 -8.95 13.57
CA ILE A 284 -12.52 -10.28 13.17
C ILE A 284 -12.29 -11.15 14.40
N GLU A 285 -11.53 -10.67 15.39
CA GLU A 285 -11.23 -11.44 16.61
C GLU A 285 -12.52 -11.81 17.38
N HIS A 286 -13.52 -10.91 17.39
CA HIS A 286 -14.82 -11.14 18.05
C HIS A 286 -15.89 -11.81 17.15
N ALA A 287 -15.51 -12.20 15.93
CA ALA A 287 -16.28 -13.11 15.07
C ALA A 287 -15.74 -14.55 15.12
N GLU A 288 -15.04 -14.92 16.20
CA GLU A 288 -14.44 -16.25 16.45
C GLU A 288 -13.31 -16.61 15.47
N ILE A 289 -12.59 -15.58 15.00
CA ILE A 289 -11.40 -15.74 14.12
C ILE A 289 -10.19 -15.20 14.85
N PRO A 290 -9.53 -15.98 15.71
CA PRO A 290 -8.36 -15.52 16.46
C PRO A 290 -7.14 -15.36 15.54
N LYS A 291 -6.13 -14.65 16.02
CA LYS A 291 -4.81 -14.63 15.41
C LYS A 291 -4.28 -16.05 15.25
N GLY A 292 -3.61 -16.33 14.13
CA GLY A 292 -3.14 -17.66 13.77
C GLY A 292 -4.21 -18.59 13.17
N PHE A 293 -5.48 -18.15 13.08
CA PHE A 293 -6.55 -18.96 12.48
C PHE A 293 -6.23 -19.32 11.02
N SER A 294 -6.53 -20.54 10.64
CA SER A 294 -6.36 -21.06 9.27
C SER A 294 -7.48 -22.05 8.96
N LEU A 295 -7.95 -22.07 7.73
CA LEU A 295 -8.87 -23.11 7.28
C LEU A 295 -8.19 -24.49 7.28
N PRO A 296 -8.94 -25.60 7.41
CA PRO A 296 -8.36 -26.94 7.39
C PRO A 296 -7.48 -27.16 6.14
N TYR A 297 -6.28 -27.67 6.34
CA TYR A 297 -5.28 -27.97 5.30
C TYR A 297 -4.73 -26.77 4.53
N SER A 298 -5.16 -25.52 4.84
CA SER A 298 -4.71 -24.30 4.18
C SER A 298 -3.35 -23.85 4.70
N LYS A 299 -2.55 -23.29 3.76
CA LYS A 299 -1.29 -22.57 4.04
C LYS A 299 -1.50 -21.05 4.15
N ALA A 300 -2.72 -20.56 3.91
CA ALA A 300 -3.13 -19.22 4.28
C ALA A 300 -3.59 -19.18 5.74
N ALA A 301 -3.27 -18.11 6.46
CA ALA A 301 -3.71 -17.92 7.84
C ALA A 301 -3.92 -16.44 8.15
N ILE A 302 -4.67 -16.14 9.22
CA ILE A 302 -4.58 -14.86 9.90
C ILE A 302 -3.22 -14.79 10.60
N SER A 303 -2.51 -13.66 10.49
CA SER A 303 -1.22 -13.50 11.16
C SER A 303 -1.35 -13.70 12.68
N GLU A 304 -0.37 -14.36 13.26
CA GLU A 304 -0.25 -14.50 14.73
C GLU A 304 0.01 -13.14 15.42
N LYS A 305 0.50 -12.16 14.65
CA LYS A 305 0.87 -10.83 15.15
C LYS A 305 -0.22 -9.78 14.90
N HIS A 306 -1.05 -9.95 13.86
CA HIS A 306 -2.03 -8.94 13.46
C HIS A 306 -3.29 -9.55 12.87
N ALA A 307 -4.45 -9.33 13.53
CA ALA A 307 -5.75 -9.89 13.12
C ALA A 307 -6.23 -9.44 11.73
N LEU A 308 -5.77 -8.28 11.23
CA LEU A 308 -6.12 -7.78 9.89
C LEU A 308 -5.25 -8.37 8.75
N ALA A 309 -4.14 -9.01 9.06
CA ALA A 309 -3.25 -9.51 8.03
C ALA A 309 -3.56 -10.98 7.72
N ILE A 310 -3.85 -11.26 6.45
CA ILE A 310 -3.83 -12.61 5.89
C ILE A 310 -2.39 -12.86 5.42
N ILE A 311 -1.81 -13.96 5.83
CA ILE A 311 -0.43 -14.34 5.54
C ILE A 311 -0.35 -15.63 4.72
N ASN A 312 0.72 -15.75 3.94
CA ASN A 312 1.16 -16.98 3.31
C ASN A 312 2.22 -17.64 4.21
N LYS A 313 1.88 -18.74 4.86
CA LYS A 313 2.81 -19.50 5.75
C LYS A 313 3.93 -20.25 5.01
N GLY A 314 3.97 -20.10 3.69
CA GLY A 314 4.90 -20.76 2.77
C GLY A 314 4.17 -21.75 1.85
N GLY A 315 4.08 -21.36 0.55
CA GLY A 315 3.46 -22.15 -0.50
C GLY A 315 1.91 -22.17 -0.49
N ALA A 316 1.27 -21.14 0.05
CA ALA A 316 -0.16 -20.93 -0.16
C ALA A 316 -0.45 -20.61 -1.62
N SER A 317 -1.56 -21.10 -2.14
CA SER A 317 -2.14 -20.66 -3.42
C SER A 317 -2.92 -19.36 -3.23
N SER A 318 -3.13 -18.63 -4.32
CA SER A 318 -4.00 -17.43 -4.32
C SER A 318 -5.43 -17.79 -3.94
N LYS A 319 -5.88 -18.97 -4.37
CA LYS A 319 -7.20 -19.51 -4.01
C LYS A 319 -7.35 -19.63 -2.49
N GLU A 320 -6.38 -20.20 -1.78
CA GLU A 320 -6.42 -20.32 -0.31
C GLU A 320 -6.49 -18.95 0.38
N ILE A 321 -5.76 -17.94 -0.11
CA ILE A 321 -5.82 -16.56 0.41
C ILE A 321 -7.25 -16.01 0.28
N ILE A 322 -7.87 -16.15 -0.90
CA ILE A 322 -9.22 -15.61 -1.15
C ILE A 322 -10.30 -16.40 -0.41
N GLU A 323 -10.17 -17.72 -0.29
CA GLU A 323 -11.10 -18.55 0.51
C GLU A 323 -11.08 -18.11 1.97
N LEU A 324 -9.92 -17.88 2.56
CA LEU A 324 -9.80 -17.36 3.92
C LEU A 324 -10.39 -15.95 4.04
N ALA A 325 -10.14 -15.08 3.07
CA ALA A 325 -10.68 -13.72 3.07
C ALA A 325 -12.23 -13.74 3.01
N ARG A 326 -12.83 -14.57 2.16
CA ARG A 326 -14.30 -14.75 2.08
C ARG A 326 -14.87 -15.29 3.38
N TYR A 327 -14.21 -16.29 3.96
CA TYR A 327 -14.63 -16.84 5.25
C TYR A 327 -14.66 -15.75 6.34
N VAL A 328 -13.62 -14.90 6.41
CA VAL A 328 -13.58 -13.76 7.35
C VAL A 328 -14.73 -12.79 7.09
N GLN A 329 -14.99 -12.43 5.83
CA GLN A 329 -16.09 -11.53 5.46
C GLN A 329 -17.45 -12.09 5.89
N GLU A 330 -17.72 -13.36 5.60
CA GLU A 330 -18.98 -14.04 5.95
C GLU A 330 -19.20 -14.11 7.48
N ARG A 331 -18.14 -14.46 8.23
CA ARG A 331 -18.22 -14.53 9.70
C ARG A 331 -18.47 -13.17 10.32
N VAL A 332 -17.76 -12.13 9.87
CA VAL A 332 -17.96 -10.76 10.36
C VAL A 332 -19.33 -10.22 9.98
N ALA A 333 -19.79 -10.45 8.74
CA ALA A 333 -21.13 -10.05 8.30
C ALA A 333 -22.24 -10.74 9.11
N ALA A 334 -22.13 -12.05 9.33
CA ALA A 334 -23.08 -12.80 10.14
C ALA A 334 -23.13 -12.36 11.60
N ARG A 335 -21.98 -12.02 12.20
CA ARG A 335 -21.90 -11.66 13.62
C ARG A 335 -22.25 -10.20 13.89
N TRP A 336 -21.84 -9.28 13.02
CA TRP A 336 -21.85 -7.83 13.28
C TRP A 336 -22.67 -7.03 12.26
N GLY A 337 -23.15 -7.64 11.18
CA GLY A 337 -23.85 -6.94 10.10
C GLY A 337 -22.95 -5.94 9.35
N ILE A 338 -21.63 -6.19 9.34
CA ILE A 338 -20.63 -5.34 8.67
C ILE A 338 -19.97 -6.14 7.53
N ASN A 339 -20.00 -5.57 6.34
CA ASN A 339 -19.25 -6.10 5.19
C ASN A 339 -17.85 -5.53 5.18
N LEU A 340 -16.83 -6.37 5.40
CA LEU A 340 -15.44 -5.97 5.27
C LEU A 340 -15.05 -5.83 3.80
N ILE A 341 -14.35 -4.76 3.47
CA ILE A 341 -13.89 -4.47 2.10
C ILE A 341 -12.40 -4.80 2.02
N PRO A 342 -11.97 -5.67 1.08
CA PRO A 342 -10.56 -5.92 0.82
C PRO A 342 -9.82 -4.64 0.44
N GLU A 343 -8.65 -4.42 1.03
CA GLU A 343 -7.77 -3.30 0.69
C GLU A 343 -6.91 -3.60 -0.56
N PRO A 344 -6.33 -4.81 -0.72
CA PRO A 344 -5.54 -5.15 -1.89
C PRO A 344 -6.37 -5.26 -3.17
N ASN A 345 -5.73 -4.99 -4.30
CA ASN A 345 -6.28 -5.25 -5.62
C ASN A 345 -6.25 -6.76 -5.90
N LEU A 346 -7.40 -7.32 -6.28
CA LEU A 346 -7.55 -8.73 -6.62
C LEU A 346 -7.61 -8.86 -8.14
N ILE A 347 -6.61 -9.51 -8.74
CA ILE A 347 -6.44 -9.59 -10.20
C ILE A 347 -6.57 -11.03 -10.69
N GLY A 348 -7.50 -11.26 -11.65
CA GLY A 348 -7.71 -12.57 -12.27
C GLY A 348 -8.69 -13.50 -11.52
N PHE A 349 -9.46 -12.97 -10.56
CA PHE A 349 -10.44 -13.75 -9.78
C PHE A 349 -11.86 -13.62 -10.31
#